data_fb0bfb3570aff2dd069d3010bf8c013d
#
_entry.id   fb0bfb3570aff2dd069d3010bf8c013d
#
_cell.length_a   1.000
_cell.length_b   1.000
_cell.length_c   1.000
_cell.angle_alpha   90.00
_cell.angle_beta   90.00
_cell.angle_gamma   90.00
#
_symmetry.space_group_name_H-M   'P 1'
#
loop_
_entity.id
_entity.type
_entity.pdbx_description
1 polymer ?
#
loop_
_entity_poly.entity_id
_entity_poly.type
_entity_poly.pdbx_seq_one_letter_code
_entity_poly.pdbx_strand_id
1 'polypeptide(L)'
;ALASQGWSQWHRRDFQQYIKACEKHGRTSHAAIADDMQAGGSDKTVDDVRAYADVFWEHVHELSDGDRIVQRVEEGESKRRRLAEQERMLRRKVHAYDEPLHELRLSYNQTRGKAYSEEEDRFLLVRLADYGLGADDVYERVRADVLGYPEFRFNWFIKSRTPQELARRCHTLLLLVMKEQE
;
A
#
# COMPACT_ATOMS: atom_id res chain seq x y z
N ALA A 1 -23.74 20.56 16.34
CA ALA A 1 -23.58 19.63 17.47
C ALA A 1 -22.14 19.61 17.99
N LEU A 2 -21.09 19.31 17.17
CA LEU A 2 -19.69 19.22 17.60
C LEU A 2 -19.14 20.54 18.19
N ALA A 3 -19.49 21.70 17.62
CA ALA A 3 -19.08 23.01 18.17
C ALA A 3 -19.66 23.30 19.56
N SER A 4 -20.85 22.78 19.86
CA SER A 4 -21.49 22.93 21.19
C SER A 4 -20.88 22.02 22.27
N GLN A 5 -20.05 21.02 21.86
CA GLN A 5 -19.38 20.09 22.76
C GLN A 5 -17.90 20.44 23.03
N GLY A 6 -17.48 21.67 22.73
CA GLY A 6 -16.11 22.14 23.02
C GLY A 6 -15.11 22.04 21.87
N TRP A 7 -15.54 21.61 20.69
CA TRP A 7 -14.69 21.49 19.50
C TRP A 7 -14.60 22.79 18.67
N SER A 8 -14.75 23.95 19.32
CA SER A 8 -14.69 25.28 18.70
C SER A 8 -13.33 25.59 18.03
N GLN A 9 -12.27 24.86 18.39
CA GLN A 9 -10.94 25.01 17.81
C GLN A 9 -10.71 24.15 16.56
N TRP A 10 -11.68 23.31 16.19
CA TRP A 10 -11.63 22.52 14.96
C TRP A 10 -12.35 23.26 13.84
N HIS A 11 -11.58 23.75 12.89
CA HIS A 11 -12.11 24.43 11.73
C HIS A 11 -12.49 23.45 10.61
N ARG A 12 -13.25 23.92 9.63
CA ARG A 12 -13.62 23.09 8.46
C ARG A 12 -12.40 22.48 7.76
N ARG A 13 -11.27 23.18 7.75
CA ARG A 13 -10.01 22.69 7.17
C ARG A 13 -9.48 21.50 7.95
N ASP A 14 -9.43 21.58 9.30
CA ASP A 14 -8.97 20.48 10.15
C ASP A 14 -9.85 19.24 9.97
N PHE A 15 -11.15 19.43 9.90
CA PHE A 15 -12.11 18.36 9.61
C PHE A 15 -11.81 17.67 8.27
N GLN A 16 -11.60 18.43 7.19
CA GLN A 16 -11.29 17.86 5.88
C GLN A 16 -9.94 17.13 5.87
N GLN A 17 -8.93 17.68 6.52
CA GLN A 17 -7.62 17.05 6.68
C GLN A 17 -7.72 15.77 7.49
N TYR A 18 -8.47 15.77 8.59
CA TYR A 18 -8.71 14.61 9.42
C TYR A 18 -9.34 13.45 8.63
N ILE A 19 -10.45 13.72 7.89
CA ILE A 19 -11.09 12.69 7.08
C ILE A 19 -10.12 12.12 6.04
N LYS A 20 -9.41 12.98 5.32
CA LYS A 20 -8.42 12.56 4.32
C LYS A 20 -7.29 11.73 4.94
N ALA A 21 -6.82 12.12 6.12
CA ALA A 21 -5.80 11.37 6.85
C ALA A 21 -6.35 10.02 7.35
N CYS A 22 -7.61 9.95 7.80
CA CYS A 22 -8.28 8.69 8.15
C CYS A 22 -8.40 7.74 6.95
N GLU A 23 -8.75 8.23 5.77
CA GLU A 23 -8.79 7.44 4.52
C GLU A 23 -7.41 6.85 4.20
N LYS A 24 -6.35 7.65 4.40
CA LYS A 24 -4.97 7.29 4.08
C LYS A 24 -4.35 6.35 5.13
N HIS A 25 -4.53 6.62 6.42
CA HIS A 25 -3.85 5.93 7.52
C HIS A 25 -4.75 4.99 8.33
N GLY A 26 -6.09 5.12 8.19
CA GLY A 26 -7.11 4.45 8.99
C GLY A 26 -7.44 5.19 10.26
N ARG A 27 -8.70 5.02 10.69
CA ARG A 27 -9.29 5.78 11.81
C ARG A 27 -8.61 5.59 13.16
N THR A 28 -7.87 4.49 13.35
CA THR A 28 -7.18 4.18 14.62
C THR A 28 -5.72 4.61 14.66
N SER A 29 -5.16 5.09 13.55
CA SER A 29 -3.73 5.46 13.43
C SER A 29 -3.51 6.92 13.84
N HIS A 30 -3.84 7.29 15.09
CA HIS A 30 -3.90 8.68 15.55
C HIS A 30 -2.57 9.43 15.36
N ALA A 31 -1.42 8.79 15.59
CA ALA A 31 -0.12 9.41 15.37
C ALA A 31 0.10 9.78 13.88
N ALA A 32 -0.11 8.83 12.98
CA ALA A 32 0.06 9.06 11.54
C ALA A 32 -0.95 10.09 11.00
N ILE A 33 -2.18 10.12 11.56
CA ILE A 33 -3.18 11.13 11.24
C ILE A 33 -2.70 12.51 11.68
N ALA A 34 -2.20 12.65 12.91
CA ALA A 34 -1.69 13.91 13.42
C ALA A 34 -0.50 14.42 12.60
N ASP A 35 0.46 13.54 12.29
CA ASP A 35 1.61 13.88 11.45
C ASP A 35 1.19 14.37 10.06
N ASP A 36 0.22 13.70 9.41
CA ASP A 36 -0.28 14.09 8.08
C ASP A 36 -1.04 15.43 8.13
N MET A 37 -1.81 15.67 9.21
CA MET A 37 -2.51 16.95 9.43
C MET A 37 -1.51 18.09 9.69
N GLN A 38 -0.46 17.87 10.50
CA GLN A 38 0.58 18.85 10.78
C GLN A 38 1.38 19.18 9.52
N ALA A 39 1.72 18.18 8.70
CA ALA A 39 2.32 18.39 7.39
C ALA A 39 1.43 19.24 6.47
N GLY A 40 0.10 19.15 6.65
CA GLY A 40 -0.90 20.00 5.99
C GLY A 40 -1.10 21.39 6.63
N GLY A 41 -0.31 21.72 7.69
CA GLY A 41 -0.35 23.01 8.38
C GLY A 41 -1.40 23.11 9.49
N SER A 42 -1.90 21.98 10.03
CA SER A 42 -2.72 21.94 11.24
C SER A 42 -1.83 22.03 12.49
N ASP A 43 -2.38 22.54 13.58
CA ASP A 43 -1.72 22.61 14.90
C ASP A 43 -2.13 21.46 15.84
N LYS A 44 -2.92 20.51 15.33
CA LYS A 44 -3.51 19.44 16.15
C LYS A 44 -2.46 18.40 16.54
N THR A 45 -2.43 18.08 17.82
CA THR A 45 -1.55 17.05 18.40
C THR A 45 -2.18 15.65 18.28
N VAL A 46 -1.41 14.62 18.59
CA VAL A 46 -1.91 13.22 18.63
C VAL A 46 -3.04 13.07 19.64
N ASP A 47 -2.96 13.75 20.79
CA ASP A 47 -3.99 13.69 21.83
C ASP A 47 -5.27 14.42 21.39
N ASP A 48 -5.15 15.55 20.67
CA ASP A 48 -6.30 16.24 20.07
C ASP A 48 -6.99 15.34 19.04
N VAL A 49 -6.22 14.66 18.18
CA VAL A 49 -6.73 13.74 17.17
C VAL A 49 -7.44 12.56 17.83
N ARG A 50 -6.87 11.98 18.90
CA ARG A 50 -7.48 10.87 19.64
C ARG A 50 -8.80 11.27 20.26
N ALA A 51 -8.82 12.38 21.01
CA ALA A 51 -10.02 12.87 21.65
C ALA A 51 -11.12 13.24 20.64
N TYR A 52 -10.73 13.82 19.50
CA TYR A 52 -11.67 14.12 18.42
C TYR A 52 -12.23 12.84 17.77
N ALA A 53 -11.38 11.82 17.55
CA ALA A 53 -11.78 10.56 16.97
C ALA A 53 -12.88 9.86 17.78
N ASP A 54 -12.73 9.81 19.11
CA ASP A 54 -13.71 9.16 20.00
C ASP A 54 -15.11 9.76 19.84
N VAL A 55 -15.21 11.09 19.79
CA VAL A 55 -16.49 11.78 19.61
C VAL A 55 -16.97 11.74 18.15
N PHE A 56 -16.07 11.93 17.20
CA PHE A 56 -16.43 12.00 15.79
C PHE A 56 -17.08 10.72 15.29
N TRP A 57 -16.46 9.56 15.56
CA TRP A 57 -16.94 8.28 15.06
C TRP A 57 -18.24 7.83 15.74
N GLU A 58 -18.50 8.26 16.98
CA GLU A 58 -19.78 8.05 17.65
C GLU A 58 -20.92 8.81 16.99
N HIS A 59 -20.66 10.04 16.49
CA HIS A 59 -21.67 10.95 15.96
C HIS A 59 -21.62 11.13 14.44
N VAL A 60 -20.77 10.38 13.72
CA VAL A 60 -20.58 10.55 12.27
C VAL A 60 -21.88 10.40 11.46
N HIS A 61 -22.78 9.53 11.91
CA HIS A 61 -24.08 9.29 11.25
C HIS A 61 -25.08 10.45 11.39
N GLU A 62 -24.83 11.41 12.28
CA GLU A 62 -25.63 12.64 12.38
C GLU A 62 -25.29 13.65 11.26
N LEU A 63 -24.17 13.45 10.56
CA LEU A 63 -23.78 14.29 9.44
C LEU A 63 -24.54 13.89 8.17
N SER A 64 -24.90 14.85 7.36
CA SER A 64 -25.61 14.62 6.09
C SER A 64 -24.83 13.74 5.09
N ASP A 65 -23.51 13.71 5.19
CA ASP A 65 -22.60 12.92 4.38
C ASP A 65 -21.83 11.86 5.20
N GLY A 66 -22.27 11.60 6.43
CA GLY A 66 -21.61 10.70 7.39
C GLY A 66 -21.40 9.30 6.85
N ASP A 67 -22.40 8.67 6.27
CA ASP A 67 -22.31 7.33 5.71
C ASP A 67 -21.30 7.26 4.55
N ARG A 68 -21.22 8.31 3.74
CA ARG A 68 -20.23 8.41 2.66
C ARG A 68 -18.79 8.52 3.20
N ILE A 69 -18.62 9.26 4.29
CA ILE A 69 -17.32 9.39 4.99
C ILE A 69 -16.91 8.03 5.54
N VAL A 70 -17.81 7.34 6.25
CA VAL A 70 -17.54 6.00 6.79
C VAL A 70 -17.12 5.05 5.68
N GLN A 71 -17.89 4.98 4.59
CA GLN A 71 -17.58 4.11 3.46
C GLN A 71 -16.18 4.38 2.88
N ARG A 72 -15.80 5.64 2.65
CA ARG A 72 -14.50 6.00 2.09
C ARG A 72 -13.34 5.59 3.02
N VAL A 73 -13.51 5.79 4.32
CA VAL A 73 -12.50 5.39 5.30
C VAL A 73 -12.38 3.86 5.37
N GLU A 74 -13.48 3.13 5.36
CA GLU A 74 -13.50 1.67 5.35
C GLU A 74 -12.87 1.08 4.07
N GLU A 75 -13.13 1.69 2.92
CA GLU A 75 -12.45 1.32 1.67
C GLU A 75 -10.93 1.53 1.76
N GLY A 76 -10.49 2.65 2.34
CA GLY A 76 -9.08 2.93 2.60
C GLY A 76 -8.44 1.91 3.55
N GLU A 77 -9.11 1.59 4.65
CA GLU A 77 -8.68 0.58 5.62
C GLU A 77 -8.61 -0.83 5.01
N SER A 78 -9.61 -1.19 4.22
CA SER A 78 -9.66 -2.46 3.50
C SER A 78 -8.52 -2.59 2.49
N LYS A 79 -8.26 -1.53 1.71
CA LYS A 79 -7.15 -1.47 0.76
C LYS A 79 -5.80 -1.66 1.45
N ARG A 80 -5.57 -0.99 2.59
CA ARG A 80 -4.33 -1.14 3.36
C ARG A 80 -4.18 -2.52 3.96
N ARG A 81 -5.25 -3.09 4.52
CA ARG A 81 -5.23 -4.46 5.06
C ARG A 81 -4.86 -5.47 3.97
N ARG A 82 -5.45 -5.33 2.77
CA ARG A 82 -5.14 -6.18 1.62
C ARG A 82 -3.68 -6.03 1.19
N LEU A 83 -3.15 -4.80 1.15
CA LEU A 83 -1.76 -4.54 0.80
C LEU A 83 -0.79 -5.16 1.80
N ALA A 84 -1.05 -4.99 3.10
CA ALA A 84 -0.25 -5.60 4.16
C ALA A 84 -0.28 -7.14 4.12
N GLU A 85 -1.43 -7.74 3.79
CA GLU A 85 -1.57 -9.17 3.59
C GLU A 85 -0.74 -9.67 2.41
N GLN A 86 -0.84 -8.98 1.27
CA GLN A 86 -0.04 -9.29 0.08
C GLN A 86 1.46 -9.20 0.36
N GLU A 87 1.89 -8.16 1.07
CA GLU A 87 3.30 -7.98 1.46
C GLU A 87 3.78 -9.09 2.40
N ARG A 88 2.96 -9.47 3.37
CA ARG A 88 3.26 -10.56 4.29
C ARG A 88 3.42 -11.90 3.54
N MET A 89 2.50 -12.20 2.63
CA MET A 89 2.55 -13.42 1.81
C MET A 89 3.76 -13.43 0.87
N LEU A 90 4.05 -12.30 0.24
CA LEU A 90 5.23 -12.14 -0.61
C LEU A 90 6.53 -12.38 0.17
N ARG A 91 6.69 -11.73 1.30
CA ARG A 91 7.88 -11.91 2.16
C ARG A 91 8.02 -13.36 2.63
N ARG A 92 6.92 -13.97 3.06
CA ARG A 92 6.91 -15.39 3.45
C ARG A 92 7.37 -16.29 2.30
N LYS A 93 6.88 -16.04 1.07
CA LYS A 93 7.27 -16.80 -0.12
C LYS A 93 8.75 -16.64 -0.43
N VAL A 94 9.27 -15.42 -0.42
CA VAL A 94 10.69 -15.13 -0.73
C VAL A 94 11.61 -15.71 0.35
N HIS A 95 11.30 -15.52 1.63
CA HIS A 95 12.11 -16.00 2.74
C HIS A 95 12.04 -17.53 2.97
N ALA A 96 11.21 -18.26 2.22
CA ALA A 96 11.18 -19.71 2.26
C ALA A 96 12.36 -20.36 1.50
N TYR A 97 13.21 -19.57 0.84
CA TYR A 97 14.35 -20.01 0.06
C TYR A 97 15.63 -19.34 0.59
N ASP A 98 16.74 -20.07 0.61
CA ASP A 98 18.04 -19.55 1.02
C ASP A 98 18.60 -18.59 -0.05
N GLU A 99 18.47 -18.97 -1.32
CA GLU A 99 18.86 -18.15 -2.48
C GLU A 99 17.66 -17.88 -3.39
N PRO A 100 16.73 -16.97 -3.00
CA PRO A 100 15.46 -16.80 -3.69
C PRO A 100 15.59 -16.34 -5.15
N LEU A 101 16.68 -15.63 -5.52
CA LEU A 101 16.95 -15.25 -6.91
C LEU A 101 17.19 -16.47 -7.82
N HIS A 102 17.65 -17.58 -7.27
CA HIS A 102 17.94 -18.80 -8.02
C HIS A 102 16.92 -19.91 -7.78
N GLU A 103 16.42 -20.03 -6.57
CA GLU A 103 15.66 -21.19 -6.11
C GLU A 103 14.14 -20.99 -6.09
N LEU A 104 13.64 -19.72 -5.97
CA LEU A 104 12.22 -19.45 -5.85
C LEU A 104 11.44 -20.05 -7.02
N ARG A 105 10.41 -20.82 -6.70
CA ARG A 105 9.51 -21.47 -7.67
C ARG A 105 8.12 -20.85 -7.59
N LEU A 106 7.50 -20.71 -8.75
CA LEU A 106 6.11 -20.26 -8.89
C LEU A 106 5.31 -21.32 -9.64
N SER A 107 4.10 -21.57 -9.15
CA SER A 107 3.14 -22.46 -9.81
C SER A 107 2.33 -21.69 -10.84
N TYR A 108 2.71 -21.76 -12.09
CA TYR A 108 1.99 -21.09 -13.17
C TYR A 108 0.78 -21.91 -13.62
N ASN A 109 -0.40 -21.29 -13.59
CA ASN A 109 -1.64 -21.93 -14.07
C ASN A 109 -1.66 -22.10 -15.60
N GLN A 110 -0.97 -21.23 -16.34
CA GLN A 110 -0.85 -21.26 -17.79
C GLN A 110 0.55 -20.81 -18.20
N THR A 111 1.20 -21.60 -19.05
CA THR A 111 2.50 -21.26 -19.66
C THR A 111 2.35 -20.63 -21.02
N ARG A 112 1.16 -20.78 -21.65
CA ARG A 112 0.90 -20.29 -23.00
C ARG A 112 0.79 -18.77 -23.03
N GLY A 113 1.57 -18.11 -23.87
CA GLY A 113 1.61 -16.65 -23.99
C GLY A 113 2.46 -15.95 -22.92
N LYS A 114 3.22 -16.69 -22.11
CA LYS A 114 4.12 -16.11 -21.12
C LYS A 114 5.26 -15.38 -21.83
N ALA A 115 5.35 -14.08 -21.63
CA ALA A 115 6.41 -13.22 -22.20
C ALA A 115 7.65 -13.11 -21.29
N TYR A 116 7.47 -13.25 -19.96
CA TYR A 116 8.55 -13.18 -18.97
C TYR A 116 9.12 -14.57 -18.69
N SER A 117 10.44 -14.66 -18.47
CA SER A 117 11.10 -15.89 -18.00
C SER A 117 10.87 -16.09 -16.49
N GLU A 118 11.19 -17.29 -15.99
CA GLU A 118 11.13 -17.56 -14.55
C GLU A 118 12.17 -16.79 -13.76
N GLU A 119 13.33 -16.53 -14.34
CA GLU A 119 14.39 -15.71 -13.73
C GLU A 119 13.94 -14.25 -13.58
N GLU A 120 13.30 -13.70 -14.60
CA GLU A 120 12.74 -12.36 -14.55
C GLU A 120 11.65 -12.24 -13.50
N ASP A 121 10.75 -13.21 -13.42
CA ASP A 121 9.68 -13.25 -12.42
C ASP A 121 10.23 -13.36 -10.99
N ARG A 122 11.23 -14.23 -10.76
CA ARG A 122 11.92 -14.33 -9.47
C ARG A 122 12.54 -13.02 -9.05
N PHE A 123 13.30 -12.41 -9.96
CA PHE A 123 13.95 -11.13 -9.71
C PHE A 123 12.94 -10.07 -9.29
N LEU A 124 11.82 -9.94 -10.03
CA LEU A 124 10.77 -8.98 -9.72
C LEU A 124 10.17 -9.20 -8.33
N LEU A 125 9.85 -10.46 -7.96
CA LEU A 125 9.28 -10.77 -6.63
C LEU A 125 10.25 -10.49 -5.50
N VAL A 126 11.54 -10.82 -5.67
CA VAL A 126 12.57 -10.56 -4.65
C VAL A 126 12.72 -9.05 -4.44
N ARG A 127 12.82 -8.25 -5.51
CA ARG A 127 12.92 -6.79 -5.40
C ARG A 127 11.67 -6.17 -4.77
N LEU A 128 10.48 -6.68 -5.08
CA LEU A 128 9.26 -6.24 -4.42
C LEU A 128 9.26 -6.56 -2.91
N ALA A 129 9.75 -7.72 -2.52
CA ALA A 129 9.86 -8.09 -1.10
C ALA A 129 10.86 -7.19 -0.36
N ASP A 130 11.97 -6.83 -1.01
CA ASP A 130 13.00 -5.94 -0.45
C ASP A 130 12.46 -4.51 -0.23
N TYR A 131 11.72 -3.97 -1.21
CA TYR A 131 11.24 -2.58 -1.17
C TYR A 131 9.91 -2.41 -0.45
N GLY A 132 9.11 -3.47 -0.36
CA GLY A 132 7.72 -3.40 0.08
C GLY A 132 6.79 -2.88 -1.02
N LEU A 133 5.47 -3.11 -0.82
CA LEU A 133 4.45 -2.76 -1.81
C LEU A 133 3.88 -1.35 -1.65
N GLY A 134 4.19 -0.68 -0.53
CA GLY A 134 3.57 0.59 -0.14
C GLY A 134 4.31 1.84 -0.60
N ALA A 135 5.50 1.73 -1.21
CA ALA A 135 6.25 2.89 -1.69
C ALA A 135 5.74 3.35 -3.06
N ASP A 136 5.56 4.67 -3.22
CA ASP A 136 5.04 5.25 -4.47
C ASP A 136 5.99 5.03 -5.66
N ASP A 137 7.31 4.95 -5.39
CA ASP A 137 8.38 4.80 -6.38
C ASP A 137 8.90 3.36 -6.55
N VAL A 138 8.19 2.36 -6.01
CA VAL A 138 8.68 0.98 -5.99
C VAL A 138 9.04 0.43 -7.37
N TYR A 139 8.22 0.71 -8.38
CA TYR A 139 8.45 0.17 -9.73
C TYR A 139 9.53 0.92 -10.51
N GLU A 140 9.77 2.18 -10.22
CA GLU A 140 10.93 2.95 -10.69
C GLU A 140 12.23 2.36 -10.15
N ARG A 141 12.25 2.01 -8.86
CA ARG A 141 13.39 1.37 -8.19
C ARG A 141 13.64 -0.03 -8.75
N VAL A 142 12.59 -0.84 -8.88
CA VAL A 142 12.68 -2.18 -9.50
C VAL A 142 13.23 -2.08 -10.93
N ARG A 143 12.80 -1.09 -11.72
CA ARG A 143 13.32 -0.86 -13.06
C ARG A 143 14.79 -0.48 -13.05
N ALA A 144 15.22 0.37 -12.13
CA ALA A 144 16.63 0.73 -11.98
C ALA A 144 17.49 -0.51 -11.67
N ASP A 145 17.00 -1.40 -10.79
CA ASP A 145 17.68 -2.66 -10.48
C ASP A 145 17.75 -3.61 -11.69
N VAL A 146 16.67 -3.72 -12.47
CA VAL A 146 16.66 -4.49 -13.72
C VAL A 146 17.74 -4.01 -14.68
N LEU A 147 17.93 -2.70 -14.81
CA LEU A 147 18.95 -2.13 -15.68
C LEU A 147 20.36 -2.40 -15.18
N GLY A 148 20.56 -2.44 -13.86
CA GLY A 148 21.86 -2.67 -13.22
C GLY A 148 22.22 -4.15 -12.98
N TYR A 149 21.25 -5.07 -13.09
CA TYR A 149 21.47 -6.47 -12.76
C TYR A 149 22.37 -7.18 -13.80
N PRO A 150 23.53 -7.74 -13.41
CA PRO A 150 24.51 -8.29 -14.36
C PRO A 150 23.96 -9.43 -15.22
N GLU A 151 23.11 -10.30 -14.66
CA GLU A 151 22.54 -11.43 -15.39
C GLU A 151 21.59 -11.00 -16.51
N PHE A 152 21.01 -9.79 -16.40
CA PHE A 152 20.17 -9.20 -17.44
C PHE A 152 20.95 -8.35 -18.46
N ARG A 153 22.30 -8.42 -18.44
CA ARG A 153 23.14 -7.59 -19.31
C ARG A 153 22.70 -7.61 -20.78
N PHE A 154 22.35 -8.77 -21.30
CA PHE A 154 21.94 -8.96 -22.71
C PHE A 154 20.43 -9.23 -22.85
N ASN A 155 19.67 -9.12 -21.80
CA ASN A 155 18.23 -9.36 -21.83
C ASN A 155 17.49 -8.06 -22.20
N TRP A 156 17.30 -7.85 -23.52
CA TRP A 156 16.63 -6.67 -24.05
C TRP A 156 15.15 -6.62 -23.68
N PHE A 157 14.49 -7.76 -23.53
CA PHE A 157 13.08 -7.84 -23.24
C PHE A 157 12.77 -7.14 -21.90
N ILE A 158 13.34 -7.60 -20.78
CA ILE A 158 13.04 -7.01 -19.47
C ILE A 158 13.58 -5.58 -19.35
N LYS A 159 14.75 -5.30 -19.94
CA LYS A 159 15.35 -3.96 -19.91
C LYS A 159 14.55 -2.90 -20.68
N SER A 160 13.75 -3.32 -21.64
CA SER A 160 12.85 -2.41 -22.39
C SER A 160 11.53 -2.13 -21.68
N ARG A 161 11.23 -2.82 -20.58
CA ARG A 161 9.97 -2.65 -19.85
C ARG A 161 9.91 -1.32 -19.10
N THR A 162 8.77 -0.67 -19.18
CA THR A 162 8.46 0.52 -18.39
C THR A 162 8.09 0.15 -16.96
N PRO A 163 8.17 1.08 -15.98
CA PRO A 163 7.69 0.82 -14.62
C PRO A 163 6.25 0.31 -14.58
N GLN A 164 5.36 0.83 -15.45
CA GLN A 164 3.97 0.42 -15.54
C GLN A 164 3.79 -1.01 -16.06
N GLU A 165 4.61 -1.44 -17.02
CA GLU A 165 4.60 -2.83 -17.50
C GLU A 165 5.13 -3.79 -16.44
N LEU A 166 6.19 -3.41 -15.72
CA LEU A 166 6.71 -4.16 -14.57
C LEU A 166 5.64 -4.25 -13.46
N ALA A 167 4.94 -3.15 -13.16
CA ALA A 167 3.85 -3.14 -12.18
C ALA A 167 2.73 -4.12 -12.53
N ARG A 168 2.32 -4.17 -13.79
CA ARG A 168 1.31 -5.14 -14.26
C ARG A 168 1.77 -6.58 -14.10
N ARG A 169 3.05 -6.85 -14.43
CA ARG A 169 3.62 -8.19 -14.24
C ARG A 169 3.68 -8.55 -12.77
N CYS A 170 4.20 -7.67 -11.93
CA CYS A 170 4.27 -7.86 -10.48
C CYS A 170 2.89 -8.13 -9.87
N HIS A 171 1.86 -7.41 -10.29
CA HIS A 171 0.50 -7.66 -9.84
C HIS A 171 0.03 -9.09 -10.17
N THR A 172 0.31 -9.56 -11.39
CA THR A 172 0.00 -10.96 -11.78
C THR A 172 0.74 -11.96 -10.90
N LEU A 173 2.03 -11.72 -10.62
CA LEU A 173 2.85 -12.58 -9.78
C LEU A 173 2.37 -12.62 -8.33
N LEU A 174 1.97 -11.47 -7.77
CA LEU A 174 1.38 -11.40 -6.44
C LEU A 174 0.09 -12.22 -6.32
N LEU A 175 -0.77 -12.18 -7.34
CA LEU A 175 -1.98 -13.02 -7.37
C LEU A 175 -1.64 -14.52 -7.40
N LEU A 176 -0.57 -14.92 -8.10
CA LEU A 176 -0.10 -16.30 -8.08
C LEU A 176 0.41 -16.70 -6.69
N VAL A 177 1.24 -15.85 -6.07
CA VAL A 177 1.76 -16.09 -4.70
C VAL A 177 0.63 -16.22 -3.68
N MET A 178 -0.38 -15.37 -3.77
CA MET A 178 -1.56 -15.47 -2.88
C MET A 178 -2.29 -16.78 -3.07
N LYS A 179 -2.54 -17.19 -4.31
CA LYS A 179 -3.25 -18.44 -4.63
C LYS A 179 -2.50 -19.69 -4.19
N GLU A 180 -1.16 -19.66 -4.16
CA GLU A 180 -0.36 -20.79 -3.67
C GLU A 180 -0.44 -20.97 -2.15
N GLN A 181 -0.86 -19.94 -1.41
CA GLN A 181 -0.88 -19.94 0.06
C GLN A 181 -2.30 -20.06 0.64
N GLU A 182 -3.34 -20.09 -0.20
CA GLU A 182 -4.71 -20.44 0.17
C GLU A 182 -4.87 -21.97 0.35
#